data_044e96500a2f2a7a26820d8e618d5177
#
_entry.id   044e96500a2f2a7a26820d8e618d5177
#
_cell.length_a   1.000
_cell.length_b   1.000
_cell.length_c   1.000
_cell.angle_alpha   90.00
_cell.angle_beta   90.00
_cell.angle_gamma   90.00
#
_symmetry.space_group_name_H-M   'P 1'
#
loop_
_entity.id
_entity.type
_entity.pdbx_description
1 polymer ?
#
loop_
_entity_poly.entity_id
_entity_poly.type
_entity_poly.pdbx_seq_one_letter_code
_entity_poly.pdbx_strand_id
1 'polypeptide(L)'
;MSAKPFSHPITVHPEDIDFMGHVNNARYLGWVQDTVLAHWQKLAPAEEVASKAWVALKHEITYRRPAFLHDAVIAETVLEKIAGARSFYNTVIRRGEEVLAEVQSMWCCLDSETHRPARISKAVAETFFGLPAKAKTTGA
;
A
#
# COMPACT_ATOMS: atom_id res chain seq x y z
N MET A 1 13.36 11.04 -3.75
CA MET A 1 12.66 10.64 -4.98
C MET A 1 11.52 9.72 -4.63
N SER A 2 10.32 10.07 -5.05
CA SER A 2 9.13 9.27 -4.75
C SER A 2 8.90 8.22 -5.81
N ALA A 3 8.34 7.10 -5.41
CA ALA A 3 7.87 6.08 -6.33
C ALA A 3 6.66 6.61 -7.09
N LYS A 4 6.35 5.99 -8.22
CA LYS A 4 5.14 6.33 -8.97
C LYS A 4 3.91 5.93 -8.16
N PRO A 5 2.84 6.74 -8.21
CA PRO A 5 1.58 6.34 -7.58
C PRO A 5 1.06 5.03 -8.14
N PHE A 6 0.50 4.22 -7.28
CA PHE A 6 -0.14 2.97 -7.65
C PHE A 6 -1.60 3.05 -7.28
N SER A 7 -2.49 2.85 -8.26
CA SER A 7 -3.93 2.93 -8.06
C SER A 7 -4.52 1.54 -8.01
N HIS A 8 -5.45 1.35 -7.09
CA HIS A 8 -6.12 0.09 -6.88
C HIS A 8 -7.62 0.34 -6.71
N PRO A 9 -8.47 -0.26 -7.56
CA PRO A 9 -9.91 -0.08 -7.42
C PRO A 9 -10.41 -0.82 -6.18
N ILE A 10 -11.33 -0.18 -5.47
CA ILE A 10 -11.92 -0.72 -4.26
C ILE A 10 -13.38 -1.02 -4.52
N THR A 11 -13.81 -2.23 -4.19
CA THR A 11 -15.23 -2.59 -4.24
C THR A 11 -15.82 -2.41 -2.86
N VAL A 12 -16.89 -1.60 -2.78
CA VAL A 12 -17.63 -1.45 -1.54
C VAL A 12 -18.69 -2.55 -1.49
N HIS A 13 -18.66 -3.37 -0.44
CA HIS A 13 -19.62 -4.47 -0.27
C HIS A 13 -20.72 -4.08 0.71
N PRO A 14 -21.91 -4.69 0.62
CA PRO A 14 -22.99 -4.37 1.58
C PRO A 14 -22.57 -4.55 3.03
N GLU A 15 -21.74 -5.54 3.33
CA GLU A 15 -21.28 -5.77 4.70
C GLU A 15 -20.32 -4.70 5.21
N ASP A 16 -19.81 -3.84 4.33
CA ASP A 16 -18.98 -2.71 4.75
C ASP A 16 -19.79 -1.55 5.31
N ILE A 17 -21.08 -1.55 5.09
CA ILE A 17 -21.97 -0.45 5.47
C ILE A 17 -22.42 -0.65 6.91
N ASP A 18 -22.28 0.39 7.73
CA ASP A 18 -22.72 0.34 9.13
C ASP A 18 -24.12 0.92 9.31
N PHE A 19 -24.53 1.02 10.58
CA PHE A 19 -25.88 1.47 10.91
C PHE A 19 -26.19 2.93 10.50
N MET A 20 -25.15 3.70 10.20
CA MET A 20 -25.33 5.08 9.74
C MET A 20 -25.54 5.18 8.23
N GLY A 21 -25.49 4.07 7.53
CA GLY A 21 -25.73 4.04 6.09
C GLY A 21 -24.52 4.35 5.23
N HIS A 22 -23.34 4.43 5.81
CA HIS A 22 -22.11 4.61 5.03
C HIS A 22 -21.05 3.60 5.48
N VAL A 23 -19.97 3.55 4.74
CA VAL A 23 -18.89 2.59 5.00
C VAL A 23 -18.33 2.81 6.40
N ASN A 24 -18.24 1.71 7.15
CA ASN A 24 -17.65 1.71 8.48
C ASN A 24 -16.19 2.17 8.38
N ASN A 25 -15.81 3.11 9.23
CA ASN A 25 -14.46 3.68 9.22
C ASN A 25 -13.36 2.61 9.32
N ALA A 26 -13.62 1.51 10.00
CA ALA A 26 -12.63 0.44 10.13
C ALA A 26 -12.28 -0.25 8.81
N ARG A 27 -13.16 -0.17 7.82
CA ARG A 27 -12.93 -0.82 6.51
C ARG A 27 -11.83 -0.14 5.71
N TYR A 28 -11.62 1.13 5.93
CA TYR A 28 -10.60 1.89 5.19
C TYR A 28 -9.20 1.31 5.38
N LEU A 29 -8.88 0.83 6.57
CA LEU A 29 -7.57 0.22 6.82
C LEU A 29 -7.37 -1.07 6.03
N GLY A 30 -8.44 -1.85 5.87
CA GLY A 30 -8.40 -3.03 5.01
C GLY A 30 -8.13 -2.66 3.56
N TRP A 31 -8.74 -1.58 3.08
CA TRP A 31 -8.51 -1.09 1.72
C TRP A 31 -7.06 -0.65 1.51
N VAL A 32 -6.48 0.01 2.50
CA VAL A 32 -5.07 0.39 2.46
C VAL A 32 -4.18 -0.85 2.40
N GLN A 33 -4.47 -1.85 3.22
CA GLN A 33 -3.72 -3.09 3.25
C GLN A 33 -3.77 -3.80 1.89
N ASP A 34 -4.96 -3.92 1.31
CA ASP A 34 -5.13 -4.55 0.00
C ASP A 34 -4.32 -3.82 -1.06
N THR A 35 -4.32 -2.50 -1.01
CA THR A 35 -3.62 -1.67 -1.99
C THR A 35 -2.10 -1.82 -1.88
N VAL A 36 -1.57 -1.77 -0.66
CA VAL A 36 -0.13 -1.92 -0.45
C VAL A 36 0.34 -3.31 -0.85
N LEU A 37 -0.44 -4.34 -0.50
CA LEU A 37 -0.09 -5.71 -0.89
C LEU A 37 -0.18 -5.91 -2.40
N ALA A 38 -1.17 -5.31 -3.06
CA ALA A 38 -1.27 -5.38 -4.51
C ALA A 38 -0.06 -4.72 -5.18
N HIS A 39 0.40 -3.61 -4.62
CA HIS A 39 1.60 -2.92 -5.12
C HIS A 39 2.84 -3.82 -5.02
N TRP A 40 3.01 -4.45 -3.86
CA TRP A 40 4.10 -5.39 -3.65
C TRP A 40 4.05 -6.54 -4.64
N GLN A 41 2.88 -7.17 -4.78
CA GLN A 41 2.70 -8.31 -5.67
C GLN A 41 2.93 -7.95 -7.13
N LYS A 42 2.64 -6.73 -7.52
CA LYS A 42 2.83 -6.29 -8.90
C LYS A 42 4.30 -6.05 -9.24
N LEU A 43 5.07 -5.47 -8.32
CA LEU A 43 6.42 -5.01 -8.62
C LEU A 43 7.52 -5.93 -8.12
N ALA A 44 7.29 -6.70 -7.06
CA ALA A 44 8.33 -7.55 -6.50
C ALA A 44 8.48 -8.83 -7.31
N PRO A 45 9.70 -9.37 -7.40
CA PRO A 45 9.91 -10.67 -8.03
C PRO A 45 9.13 -11.76 -7.31
N ALA A 46 8.75 -12.82 -8.05
CA ALA A 46 7.93 -13.89 -7.50
C ALA A 46 8.54 -14.53 -6.25
N GLU A 47 9.86 -14.73 -6.24
CA GLU A 47 10.52 -15.32 -5.08
C GLU A 47 10.49 -14.41 -3.86
N GLU A 48 10.48 -13.10 -4.06
CA GLU A 48 10.33 -12.16 -2.95
C GLU A 48 8.91 -12.17 -2.41
N VAL A 49 7.92 -12.22 -3.29
CA VAL A 49 6.52 -12.31 -2.88
C VAL A 49 6.30 -13.58 -2.07
N ALA A 50 6.90 -14.71 -2.50
CA ALA A 50 6.73 -15.99 -1.82
C ALA A 50 7.43 -16.05 -0.47
N SER A 51 8.57 -15.37 -0.32
CA SER A 51 9.42 -15.50 0.88
C SER A 51 9.24 -14.40 1.91
N LYS A 52 8.50 -13.35 1.58
CA LYS A 52 8.34 -12.19 2.46
C LYS A 52 6.87 -11.99 2.80
N ALA A 53 6.64 -11.46 3.98
CA ALA A 53 5.31 -11.05 4.43
C ALA A 53 5.39 -9.61 4.92
N TRP A 54 4.28 -8.92 4.93
CA TRP A 54 4.22 -7.54 5.37
C TRP A 54 3.27 -7.41 6.54
N VAL A 55 3.69 -6.70 7.58
CA VAL A 55 2.81 -6.34 8.70
C VAL A 55 2.77 -4.84 8.85
N ALA A 56 1.59 -4.32 9.06
CA ALA A 56 1.42 -2.90 9.35
C ALA A 56 1.87 -2.63 10.78
N LEU A 57 2.72 -1.62 10.96
CA LEU A 57 3.16 -1.20 12.27
C LEU A 57 2.38 0.03 12.75
N LYS A 58 1.93 0.87 11.81
CA LYS A 58 1.26 2.09 12.18
C LYS A 58 0.40 2.58 11.02
N HIS A 59 -0.80 3.03 11.34
CA HIS A 59 -1.65 3.77 10.43
C HIS A 59 -2.05 5.06 11.09
N GLU A 60 -1.99 6.14 10.32
CA GLU A 60 -2.54 7.42 10.73
C GLU A 60 -3.51 7.83 9.65
N ILE A 61 -4.79 7.82 9.97
CA ILE A 61 -5.84 8.07 9.00
C ILE A 61 -6.66 9.28 9.36
N THR A 62 -6.92 10.13 8.36
CA THR A 62 -7.80 11.27 8.47
C THR A 62 -8.99 11.02 7.56
N TYR A 63 -10.18 10.95 8.14
CA TYR A 63 -11.44 10.77 7.39
C TYR A 63 -11.96 12.13 6.99
N ARG A 64 -12.28 12.31 5.71
CA ARG A 64 -12.74 13.59 5.22
C ARG A 64 -14.19 13.56 4.77
N ARG A 65 -14.61 12.50 4.08
CA ARG A 65 -15.97 12.32 3.59
C ARG A 65 -16.35 10.86 3.62
N PRO A 66 -17.64 10.56 3.84
CA PRO A 66 -18.07 9.16 3.88
C PRO A 66 -18.12 8.53 2.50
N ALA A 67 -17.90 7.22 2.45
CA ALA A 67 -18.12 6.41 1.28
C ALA A 67 -19.45 5.67 1.44
N PHE A 68 -20.11 5.37 0.32
CA PHE A 68 -21.42 4.71 0.30
C PHE A 68 -21.36 3.48 -0.59
N LEU A 69 -22.36 2.61 -0.41
CA LEU A 69 -22.54 1.45 -1.28
C LEU A 69 -22.70 1.93 -2.73
N HIS A 70 -22.07 1.22 -3.65
CA HIS A 70 -22.03 1.53 -5.08
C HIS A 70 -21.15 2.70 -5.49
N ASP A 71 -20.42 3.29 -4.57
CA ASP A 71 -19.43 4.29 -4.93
C ASP A 71 -18.27 3.64 -5.70
N ALA A 72 -17.76 4.34 -6.70
CA ALA A 72 -16.56 3.96 -7.41
C ALA A 72 -15.36 4.52 -6.64
N VAL A 73 -14.80 3.71 -5.75
CA VAL A 73 -13.71 4.11 -4.87
C VAL A 73 -12.38 3.64 -5.43
N ILE A 74 -11.39 4.50 -5.37
CA ILE A 74 -10.01 4.17 -5.77
C ILE A 74 -9.08 4.54 -4.62
N ALA A 75 -8.18 3.62 -4.29
CA ALA A 75 -7.09 3.91 -3.37
C ALA A 75 -5.83 4.12 -4.20
N GLU A 76 -5.17 5.25 -3.99
CA GLU A 76 -3.94 5.57 -4.68
C GLU A 76 -2.84 5.71 -3.65
N THR A 77 -1.81 4.87 -3.75
CA THR A 77 -0.74 4.83 -2.77
C THR A 77 0.58 5.21 -3.39
N VAL A 78 1.42 5.88 -2.60
CA VAL A 78 2.76 6.25 -2.99
C VAL A 78 3.72 5.73 -1.93
N LEU A 79 4.70 4.95 -2.37
CA LEU A 79 5.79 4.53 -1.49
C LEU A 79 6.74 5.70 -1.36
N GLU A 80 6.87 6.24 -0.16
CA GLU A 80 7.67 7.43 0.07
C GLU A 80 9.10 7.10 0.47
N LYS A 81 9.30 6.00 1.19
CA LYS A 81 10.61 5.69 1.76
C LYS A 81 10.69 4.22 2.13
N ILE A 82 11.89 3.66 1.96
CA ILE A 82 12.25 2.35 2.49
C ILE A 82 13.45 2.56 3.40
N ALA A 83 13.39 2.01 4.61
CA ALA A 83 14.48 2.09 5.57
C ALA A 83 14.65 0.72 6.21
N GLY A 84 15.65 -0.04 5.74
CA GLY A 84 15.89 -1.40 6.22
C GLY A 84 14.75 -2.33 5.87
N ALA A 85 14.06 -2.83 6.88
CA ALA A 85 12.89 -3.69 6.72
C ALA A 85 11.58 -2.90 6.68
N ARG A 86 11.63 -1.57 6.80
CA ARG A 86 10.41 -0.75 6.89
C ARG A 86 10.13 -0.02 5.61
N SER A 87 8.85 0.12 5.30
CA SER A 87 8.38 0.93 4.19
C SER A 87 7.33 1.92 4.67
N PHE A 88 7.30 3.09 4.05
CA PHE A 88 6.42 4.19 4.43
C PHE A 88 5.59 4.57 3.22
N TYR A 89 4.27 4.49 3.37
CA TYR A 89 3.31 4.74 2.30
C TYR A 89 2.39 5.89 2.66
N ASN A 90 2.00 6.63 1.64
CA ASN A 90 0.94 7.61 1.75
C ASN A 90 -0.16 7.19 0.78
N THR A 91 -1.37 7.00 1.29
CA THR A 91 -2.50 6.53 0.50
C THR A 91 -3.63 7.53 0.57
N VAL A 92 -4.18 7.86 -0.60
CA VAL A 92 -5.37 8.69 -0.73
C VAL A 92 -6.49 7.80 -1.22
N ILE A 93 -7.61 7.79 -0.48
CA ILE A 93 -8.80 7.06 -0.87
C ILE A 93 -9.79 8.09 -1.39
N ARG A 94 -10.23 7.90 -2.63
CA ARG A 94 -11.05 8.92 -3.30
C ARG A 94 -12.19 8.32 -4.11
N ARG A 95 -13.17 9.15 -4.37
CA ARG A 95 -14.29 8.89 -5.27
C ARG A 95 -14.25 10.00 -6.31
N GLY A 96 -13.78 9.68 -7.53
CA GLY A 96 -13.47 10.71 -8.51
C GLY A 96 -12.40 11.65 -7.99
N GLU A 97 -12.66 12.94 -8.03
CA GLU A 97 -11.74 13.96 -7.51
C GLU A 97 -11.89 14.18 -6.01
N GLU A 98 -12.90 13.59 -5.41
CA GLU A 98 -13.23 13.83 -4.01
C GLU A 98 -12.43 12.93 -3.10
N VAL A 99 -11.65 13.51 -2.20
CA VAL A 99 -10.86 12.77 -1.23
C VAL A 99 -11.74 12.32 -0.08
N LEU A 100 -11.82 11.01 0.13
CA LEU A 100 -12.61 10.43 1.22
C LEU A 100 -11.77 10.26 2.48
N ALA A 101 -10.51 9.87 2.32
CA ALA A 101 -9.60 9.68 3.44
C ALA A 101 -8.15 9.77 2.98
N GLU A 102 -7.28 10.14 3.91
CA GLU A 102 -5.83 10.16 3.69
C GLU A 102 -5.18 9.34 4.77
N VAL A 103 -4.26 8.46 4.39
CA VAL A 103 -3.66 7.51 5.31
C VAL A 103 -2.15 7.50 5.14
N GLN A 104 -1.45 7.71 6.25
CA GLN A 104 -0.01 7.47 6.29
C GLN A 104 0.20 6.14 7.01
N SER A 105 0.99 5.26 6.43
CA SER A 105 1.21 3.94 7.01
C SER A 105 2.67 3.55 6.99
N MET A 106 3.06 2.78 7.99
CA MET A 106 4.39 2.23 8.13
C MET A 106 4.26 0.72 8.24
N TRP A 107 5.08 0.02 7.46
CA TRP A 107 5.02 -1.43 7.34
C TRP A 107 6.38 -2.03 7.63
N CYS A 108 6.39 -3.27 8.09
CA CYS A 108 7.62 -4.03 8.27
C CYS A 108 7.58 -5.27 7.40
N CYS A 109 8.66 -5.49 6.66
CA CYS A 109 8.87 -6.69 5.87
C CYS A 109 9.40 -7.78 6.79
N LEU A 110 8.79 -8.95 6.72
CA LEU A 110 9.21 -10.12 7.50
C LEU A 110 9.59 -11.25 6.58
N ASP A 111 10.52 -12.07 7.05
CA ASP A 111 10.73 -13.38 6.46
C ASP A 111 9.50 -14.22 6.76
N SER A 112 8.90 -14.85 5.73
CA SER A 112 7.63 -15.57 5.88
C SER A 112 7.75 -16.84 6.72
N GLU A 113 8.96 -17.40 6.85
CA GLU A 113 9.16 -18.59 7.65
C GLU A 113 9.53 -18.26 9.10
N THR A 114 10.48 -17.36 9.30
CA THR A 114 10.98 -17.03 10.65
C THR A 114 10.17 -15.95 11.34
N HIS A 115 9.42 -15.15 10.56
CA HIS A 115 8.66 -13.99 11.02
C HIS A 115 9.56 -12.91 11.62
N ARG A 116 10.84 -12.91 11.26
CA ARG A 116 11.77 -11.87 11.69
C ARG A 116 11.84 -10.77 10.64
N PRO A 117 12.13 -9.54 11.06
CA PRO A 117 12.32 -8.46 10.09
C PRO A 117 13.36 -8.81 9.04
N ALA A 118 13.04 -8.53 7.80
CA ALA A 118 13.89 -8.82 6.66
C ALA A 118 14.11 -7.55 5.86
N ARG A 119 15.37 -7.20 5.64
CA ARG A 119 15.69 -6.01 4.84
C ARG A 119 15.21 -6.21 3.42
N ILE A 120 14.70 -5.12 2.85
CA ILE A 120 14.35 -5.08 1.45
C ILE A 120 15.65 -4.86 0.67
N SER A 121 15.97 -5.74 -0.29
CA SER A 121 17.20 -5.63 -1.04
C SER A 121 17.22 -4.32 -1.84
N LYS A 122 18.43 -3.83 -2.10
CA LYS A 122 18.61 -2.63 -2.89
C LYS A 122 17.97 -2.77 -4.28
N ALA A 123 18.11 -3.93 -4.90
CA ALA A 123 17.53 -4.17 -6.22
C ALA A 123 16.01 -4.06 -6.22
N VAL A 124 15.37 -4.64 -5.21
CA VAL A 124 13.91 -4.56 -5.08
C VAL A 124 13.47 -3.12 -4.79
N ALA A 125 14.17 -2.45 -3.87
CA ALA A 125 13.87 -1.06 -3.56
C ALA A 125 13.98 -0.16 -4.79
N GLU A 126 14.99 -0.36 -5.61
CA GLU A 126 15.17 0.41 -6.83
C GLU A 126 14.02 0.19 -7.81
N THR A 127 13.53 -1.05 -7.91
CA THR A 127 12.37 -1.36 -8.74
C THR A 127 11.15 -0.56 -8.29
N PHE A 128 10.93 -0.47 -6.99
CA PHE A 128 9.78 0.25 -6.43
C PHE A 128 9.86 1.76 -6.65
N PHE A 129 11.08 2.30 -6.68
CA PHE A 129 11.27 3.73 -6.94
C PHE A 129 11.41 4.04 -8.42
N GLY A 130 11.22 3.05 -9.28
CA GLY A 130 11.24 3.26 -10.71
C GLY A 130 12.63 3.49 -11.29
N LEU A 131 13.68 3.12 -10.56
CA LEU A 131 15.03 3.23 -11.06
C LEU A 131 15.32 2.13 -12.07
N PRO A 132 15.96 2.45 -13.21
CA PRO A 132 16.21 1.44 -14.23
C PRO A 132 17.15 0.37 -13.71
N ALA A 133 16.84 -0.90 -14.02
CA ALA A 133 17.69 -2.00 -13.64
C ALA A 133 19.11 -1.82 -14.21
N LYS A 134 19.21 -1.27 -15.40
CA LYS A 134 20.52 -1.04 -16.02
C LYS A 134 21.36 -0.01 -15.28
N ALA A 135 20.75 0.82 -14.43
CA ALA A 135 21.53 1.75 -13.61
C ALA A 135 22.52 1.00 -12.73
N LYS A 136 22.18 -0.23 -12.37
CA LYS A 136 23.05 -1.09 -11.61
C LYS A 136 24.10 -1.76 -12.51
N THR A 137 23.67 -2.16 -13.69
CA THR A 137 24.57 -2.85 -14.63
C THR A 137 25.48 -1.91 -15.35
N THR A 138 25.05 -0.68 -15.56
CA THR A 138 25.93 0.30 -16.22
C THR A 138 27.10 0.68 -15.35
N GLY A 139 26.94 0.53 -14.04
CA GLY A 139 28.07 0.69 -13.16
C GLY A 139 29.10 -0.39 -13.32
N ALA A 140 28.74 -1.40 -14.03
CA ALA A 140 29.67 -2.49 -14.30
C ALA A 140 30.56 -2.12 -15.47
#